data_92ead9ca453a61a663c7e4964f47436b
#
_entry.id   92ead9ca453a61a663c7e4964f47436b
#
_cell.length_a   1.000
_cell.length_b   1.000
_cell.length_c   1.000
_cell.angle_alpha   90.00
_cell.angle_beta   90.00
_cell.angle_gamma   90.00
#
_symmetry.space_group_name_H-M   'P 1'
#
loop_
_entity.id
_entity.type
_entity.pdbx_description
1 polymer ?
#
loop_
_entity_poly.entity_id
_entity_poly.type
_entity_poly.pdbx_seq_one_letter_code
_entity_poly.pdbx_strand_id
1 'polypeptide(L)'
;TYSVVKGKDGYDELTDFLGQVYSLKNTFSLKGELRIVPTEHFLNMETQGGYLGTMQGGKKIDVEDIQHNEHYNIYCTDEQSARKFLSPTVIEWFNSMCSRCKLSFYSNESRIYFANYNNRYFFAAPKDKESLRAWRIEETAIQLKYAFYFANEVTEMIHKNEGFS
;
A
#
# COMPACT_ATOMS: atom_id res chain seq x y z
N THR A 1 3.56 -1.96 13.00
CA THR A 1 2.82 -3.13 13.51
C THR A 1 3.79 -4.26 13.71
N TYR A 2 3.65 -5.02 14.75
CA TYR A 2 4.44 -6.22 15.04
C TYR A 2 3.50 -7.30 15.57
N SER A 3 3.86 -8.56 15.33
CA SER A 3 3.25 -9.73 15.95
C SER A 3 4.24 -10.46 16.84
N VAL A 4 3.72 -11.14 17.85
CA VAL A 4 4.51 -11.98 18.76
C VAL A 4 4.32 -13.43 18.36
N VAL A 5 5.42 -14.10 18.04
CA VAL A 5 5.41 -15.51 17.63
C VAL A 5 6.19 -16.33 18.64
N LYS A 6 5.71 -17.53 18.97
CA LYS A 6 6.42 -18.45 19.86
C LYS A 6 7.58 -19.09 19.12
N GLY A 7 8.81 -18.68 19.42
CA GLY A 7 10.05 -19.27 18.94
C GLY A 7 10.51 -20.47 19.78
N LYS A 8 11.66 -21.04 19.40
CA LYS A 8 12.26 -22.19 20.12
C LYS A 8 12.68 -21.87 21.54
N ASP A 9 13.17 -20.64 21.77
CA ASP A 9 13.75 -20.19 23.04
C ASP A 9 12.89 -19.13 23.75
N GLY A 10 11.62 -18.94 23.31
CA GLY A 10 10.73 -17.93 23.89
C GLY A 10 9.75 -17.34 22.87
N TYR A 11 9.42 -16.07 23.07
CA TYR A 11 8.57 -15.32 22.15
C TYR A 11 9.43 -14.36 21.35
N ASP A 12 9.32 -14.41 20.03
CA ASP A 12 9.97 -13.50 19.10
C ASP A 12 8.97 -12.45 18.61
N GLU A 13 9.41 -11.20 18.57
CA GLU A 13 8.65 -10.12 17.96
C GLU A 13 8.98 -10.02 16.48
N LEU A 14 7.98 -10.25 15.63
CA LEU A 14 8.11 -10.05 14.18
C LEU A 14 7.47 -8.71 13.78
N THR A 15 8.20 -7.94 13.00
CA THR A 15 7.66 -6.71 12.43
C THR A 15 6.78 -7.04 11.22
N ASP A 16 5.47 -6.94 11.37
CA ASP A 16 4.50 -7.21 10.29
C ASP A 16 4.55 -6.13 9.21
N PHE A 17 4.69 -4.87 9.61
CA PHE A 17 4.75 -3.75 8.70
C PHE A 17 5.64 -2.64 9.24
N LEU A 18 6.57 -2.20 8.41
CA LEU A 18 7.43 -1.05 8.66
C LEU A 18 7.46 -0.17 7.41
N GLY A 19 6.77 0.95 7.47
CA GLY A 19 6.61 1.84 6.32
C GLY A 19 5.64 2.99 6.61
N GLN A 20 5.12 3.60 5.56
CA GLN A 20 4.19 4.73 5.64
C GLN A 20 2.82 4.34 5.09
N VAL A 21 1.78 4.81 5.74
CA VAL A 21 0.40 4.71 5.27
C VAL A 21 -0.10 6.10 4.94
N TYR A 22 -0.52 6.28 3.71
CA TYR A 22 -1.17 7.49 3.21
C TYR A 22 -2.67 7.26 3.15
N SER A 23 -3.44 8.17 3.70
CA SER A 23 -4.90 8.08 3.71
C SER A 23 -5.49 9.32 3.04
N LEU A 24 -6.25 9.08 1.96
CA LEU A 24 -6.89 10.12 1.17
C LEU A 24 -8.42 9.93 1.23
N LYS A 25 -9.16 11.02 1.01
CA LYS A 25 -10.60 10.92 0.80
C LYS A 25 -10.85 10.22 -0.54
N ASN A 26 -11.77 9.27 -0.57
CA ASN A 26 -12.19 8.67 -1.83
C ASN A 26 -13.07 9.68 -2.59
N THR A 27 -12.53 10.22 -3.67
CA THR A 27 -13.25 11.12 -4.59
C THR A 27 -13.79 10.36 -5.80
N PHE A 28 -13.38 9.10 -5.98
CA PHE A 28 -13.91 8.23 -7.02
C PHE A 28 -15.32 7.71 -6.68
N SER A 29 -16.07 7.43 -7.71
CA SER A 29 -17.33 6.66 -7.56
C SER A 29 -17.06 5.16 -7.39
N LEU A 30 -15.99 4.78 -6.70
CA LEU A 30 -15.63 3.39 -6.46
C LEU A 30 -16.54 2.83 -5.38
N LYS A 31 -17.36 1.86 -5.78
CA LYS A 31 -18.28 1.16 -4.88
C LYS A 31 -17.61 -0.08 -4.28
N GLY A 32 -17.99 -0.40 -3.05
CA GLY A 32 -17.46 -1.54 -2.35
C GLY A 32 -16.00 -1.37 -1.92
N GLU A 33 -15.33 -2.49 -1.74
CA GLU A 33 -13.92 -2.55 -1.36
C GLU A 33 -13.05 -3.02 -2.53
N LEU A 34 -11.87 -2.41 -2.66
CA LEU A 34 -10.83 -2.82 -3.61
C LEU A 34 -9.49 -2.93 -2.87
N ARG A 35 -8.78 -4.03 -3.07
CA ARG A 35 -7.43 -4.26 -2.55
C ARG A 35 -6.51 -4.66 -3.69
N ILE A 36 -5.37 -4.00 -3.76
CA ILE A 36 -4.27 -4.33 -4.68
C ILE A 36 -3.06 -4.56 -3.81
N VAL A 37 -2.54 -5.78 -3.81
CA VAL A 37 -1.44 -6.19 -2.93
C VAL A 37 -0.33 -6.85 -3.75
N PRO A 38 0.96 -6.59 -3.44
CA PRO A 38 2.07 -7.24 -4.13
C PRO A 38 1.96 -8.75 -4.07
N THR A 39 2.33 -9.44 -5.17
CA THR A 39 2.40 -10.91 -5.21
C THR A 39 3.54 -11.45 -4.36
N GLU A 40 4.63 -10.71 -4.24
CA GLU A 40 5.71 -11.03 -3.31
C GLU A 40 5.27 -10.77 -1.88
N HIS A 41 5.03 -11.85 -1.15
CA HIS A 41 4.63 -11.79 0.24
C HIS A 41 5.76 -11.35 1.14
N PHE A 42 5.47 -10.42 2.03
CA PHE A 42 6.41 -9.88 2.98
C PHE A 42 6.85 -10.87 4.03
N LEU A 43 6.23 -11.96 4.30
CA LEU A 43 6.54 -12.86 5.42
C LEU A 43 6.06 -14.29 5.19
N ASN A 44 6.16 -14.87 3.99
CA ASN A 44 5.59 -16.19 3.71
C ASN A 44 4.11 -16.32 4.19
N MET A 45 3.44 -15.20 4.38
CA MET A 45 2.05 -15.14 4.76
C MET A 45 1.17 -15.30 3.51
N GLU A 46 1.38 -16.37 2.75
CA GLU A 46 0.28 -17.00 2.06
C GLU A 46 -0.67 -17.57 3.13
N THR A 47 -1.20 -16.71 3.93
CA THR A 47 -2.37 -17.08 4.70
C THR A 47 -3.47 -17.24 3.69
N GLN A 48 -3.71 -18.50 3.32
CA GLN A 48 -4.88 -18.88 2.58
C GLN A 48 -6.08 -18.12 3.16
N GLY A 49 -6.60 -17.16 2.39
CA GLY A 49 -7.69 -16.31 2.83
C GLY A 49 -7.33 -15.06 3.67
N GLY A 50 -6.08 -14.77 3.99
CA GLY A 50 -5.72 -13.64 4.85
C GLY A 50 -6.22 -12.28 4.33
N TYR A 51 -6.16 -12.05 3.03
CA TYR A 51 -6.70 -10.82 2.43
C TYR A 51 -8.20 -10.91 2.13
N LEU A 52 -8.70 -12.09 1.79
CA LEU A 52 -10.13 -12.33 1.55
C LEU A 52 -10.90 -12.54 2.84
N GLY A 53 -10.30 -13.11 3.87
CA GLY A 53 -10.97 -13.41 5.14
C GLY A 53 -11.54 -12.20 5.87
N THR A 54 -11.03 -10.99 5.58
CA THR A 54 -11.55 -9.72 6.13
C THR A 54 -12.41 -8.95 5.15
N MET A 55 -12.62 -9.45 3.93
CA MET A 55 -13.41 -8.81 2.88
C MET A 55 -14.66 -9.66 2.63
N GLN A 56 -15.77 -9.31 3.28
CA GLN A 56 -17.03 -10.03 3.13
C GLN A 56 -17.54 -9.90 1.69
N GLY A 57 -17.75 -11.04 1.03
CA GLY A 57 -18.15 -11.09 -0.38
C GLY A 57 -17.05 -10.73 -1.39
N GLY A 58 -15.80 -10.63 -0.94
CA GLY A 58 -14.67 -10.32 -1.80
C GLY A 58 -14.25 -11.50 -2.66
N LYS A 59 -13.79 -11.20 -3.86
CA LYS A 59 -13.20 -12.16 -4.81
C LYS A 59 -11.93 -11.63 -5.43
N LYS A 60 -11.03 -12.53 -5.80
CA LYS A 60 -9.88 -12.22 -6.62
C LYS A 60 -10.35 -11.97 -8.06
N ILE A 61 -9.80 -10.95 -8.68
CA ILE A 61 -10.02 -10.66 -10.10
C ILE A 61 -8.69 -10.60 -10.83
N ASP A 62 -8.73 -11.01 -12.10
CA ASP A 62 -7.61 -10.84 -13.01
C ASP A 62 -7.92 -9.69 -13.98
N VAL A 63 -6.91 -8.89 -14.28
CA VAL A 63 -7.00 -7.82 -15.27
C VAL A 63 -6.46 -8.38 -16.59
N GLU A 64 -7.13 -8.10 -17.71
CA GLU A 64 -6.86 -8.75 -19.00
C GLU A 64 -5.46 -8.50 -19.56
N ASP A 65 -4.75 -7.53 -19.08
CA ASP A 65 -3.36 -7.28 -19.47
C ASP A 65 -2.43 -8.10 -18.59
N ILE A 66 -2.18 -9.33 -19.02
CA ILE A 66 -1.57 -10.45 -18.28
C ILE A 66 -0.17 -10.12 -17.73
N GLN A 67 0.59 -9.24 -18.34
CA GLN A 67 1.92 -8.85 -17.83
C GLN A 67 1.85 -8.14 -16.47
N HIS A 68 0.67 -7.74 -16.05
CA HIS A 68 0.47 -6.88 -14.90
C HIS A 68 0.02 -7.62 -13.64
N ASN A 69 -0.54 -8.83 -13.77
CA ASN A 69 -0.90 -9.67 -12.64
C ASN A 69 0.32 -10.37 -11.99
N GLU A 70 1.48 -10.34 -12.63
CA GLU A 70 2.70 -10.92 -12.05
C GLU A 70 3.15 -10.21 -10.77
N HIS A 71 2.86 -8.92 -10.66
CA HIS A 71 3.33 -8.10 -9.55
C HIS A 71 2.30 -7.86 -8.46
N TYR A 72 1.01 -7.97 -8.78
CA TYR A 72 -0.07 -7.68 -7.85
C TYR A 72 -1.21 -8.70 -7.89
N ASN A 73 -1.75 -9.01 -6.71
CA ASN A 73 -3.04 -9.66 -6.56
C ASN A 73 -4.12 -8.61 -6.31
N ILE A 74 -5.25 -8.73 -6.98
CA ILE A 74 -6.35 -7.78 -6.92
C ILE A 74 -7.59 -8.48 -6.36
N TYR A 75 -8.18 -7.90 -5.32
CA TYR A 75 -9.38 -8.41 -4.67
C TYR A 75 -10.42 -7.30 -4.58
N CYS A 76 -11.69 -7.60 -4.86
CA CYS A 76 -12.77 -6.63 -4.79
C CYS A 76 -14.09 -7.26 -4.36
N THR A 77 -15.00 -6.43 -3.83
CA THR A 77 -16.39 -6.80 -3.55
C THR A 77 -17.32 -6.43 -4.70
N ASP A 78 -16.99 -5.37 -5.46
CA ASP A 78 -17.70 -4.93 -6.68
C ASP A 78 -16.74 -4.94 -7.86
N GLU A 79 -16.84 -5.98 -8.71
CA GLU A 79 -15.95 -6.14 -9.85
C GLU A 79 -16.14 -5.07 -10.92
N GLN A 80 -17.36 -4.64 -11.17
CA GLN A 80 -17.62 -3.64 -12.20
C GLN A 80 -16.96 -2.30 -11.82
N SER A 81 -17.10 -1.90 -10.58
CA SER A 81 -16.49 -0.70 -10.07
C SER A 81 -14.95 -0.81 -10.04
N ALA A 82 -14.43 -1.97 -9.63
CA ALA A 82 -13.00 -2.23 -9.61
C ALA A 82 -12.39 -2.17 -11.01
N ARG A 83 -13.00 -2.80 -12.02
CA ARG A 83 -12.52 -2.77 -13.42
C ARG A 83 -12.56 -1.36 -14.02
N LYS A 84 -13.58 -0.55 -13.65
CA LYS A 84 -13.64 0.84 -14.07
C LYS A 84 -12.50 1.68 -13.49
N PHE A 85 -12.13 1.43 -12.23
CA PHE A 85 -11.00 2.09 -11.58
C PHE A 85 -9.65 1.64 -12.17
N LEU A 86 -9.51 0.34 -12.46
CA LEU A 86 -8.29 -0.28 -12.99
C LEU A 86 -8.14 0.00 -14.50
N SER A 87 -8.16 1.26 -14.87
CA SER A 87 -7.84 1.70 -16.23
C SER A 87 -6.37 1.40 -16.57
N PRO A 88 -5.99 1.36 -17.85
CA PRO A 88 -4.60 1.19 -18.26
C PRO A 88 -3.64 2.16 -17.56
N THR A 89 -4.03 3.41 -17.39
CA THR A 89 -3.23 4.42 -16.69
C THR A 89 -2.96 4.06 -15.24
N VAL A 90 -3.97 3.56 -14.51
CA VAL A 90 -3.81 3.12 -13.12
C VAL A 90 -2.91 1.90 -13.03
N ILE A 91 -3.09 0.95 -13.93
CA ILE A 91 -2.28 -0.28 -14.00
C ILE A 91 -0.82 0.08 -14.28
N GLU A 92 -0.54 0.90 -15.29
CA GLU A 92 0.81 1.37 -15.60
C GLU A 92 1.47 2.09 -14.43
N TRP A 93 0.69 2.91 -13.70
CA TRP A 93 1.20 3.57 -12.51
C TRP A 93 1.61 2.56 -11.43
N PHE A 94 0.76 1.58 -11.11
CA PHE A 94 1.12 0.51 -10.15
C PHE A 94 2.37 -0.24 -10.60
N ASN A 95 2.49 -0.58 -11.87
CA ASN A 95 3.68 -1.26 -12.40
C ASN A 95 4.94 -0.43 -12.27
N SER A 96 4.85 0.87 -12.56
CA SER A 96 5.99 1.77 -12.38
C SER A 96 6.43 1.86 -10.91
N MET A 97 5.49 1.69 -9.98
CA MET A 97 5.76 1.69 -8.54
C MET A 97 6.42 0.41 -8.05
N CYS A 98 6.18 -0.75 -8.70
CA CYS A 98 6.81 -2.03 -8.31
C CYS A 98 8.33 -1.98 -8.25
N SER A 99 8.96 -1.29 -9.21
CA SER A 99 10.41 -1.15 -9.27
C SER A 99 10.97 -0.17 -8.22
N ARG A 100 10.10 0.67 -7.65
CA ARG A 100 10.47 1.76 -6.72
C ARG A 100 10.18 1.42 -5.26
N CYS A 101 9.08 0.75 -5.01
CA CYS A 101 8.64 0.43 -3.64
C CYS A 101 7.62 -0.72 -3.64
N LYS A 102 7.46 -1.35 -2.48
CA LYS A 102 6.41 -2.34 -2.26
C LYS A 102 5.17 -1.61 -1.76
N LEU A 103 4.21 -1.42 -2.66
CA LEU A 103 3.03 -0.62 -2.44
C LEU A 103 1.79 -1.52 -2.38
N SER A 104 1.02 -1.38 -1.32
CA SER A 104 -0.33 -1.94 -1.23
C SER A 104 -1.37 -0.83 -1.27
N PHE A 105 -2.50 -1.13 -1.88
CA PHE A 105 -3.64 -0.24 -1.99
C PHE A 105 -4.87 -0.89 -1.35
N TYR A 106 -5.63 -0.10 -0.62
CA TYR A 106 -6.95 -0.44 -0.14
C TYR A 106 -7.89 0.75 -0.31
N SER A 107 -9.07 0.51 -0.83
CA SER A 107 -10.12 1.52 -0.81
C SER A 107 -11.43 0.96 -0.35
N ASN A 108 -12.23 1.82 0.25
CA ASN A 108 -13.65 1.65 0.51
C ASN A 108 -14.39 2.91 0.01
N GLU A 109 -15.71 2.95 0.19
CA GLU A 109 -16.54 4.05 -0.31
C GLU A 109 -16.13 5.44 0.21
N SER A 110 -15.45 5.52 1.36
CA SER A 110 -15.10 6.79 2.00
C SER A 110 -13.64 7.19 1.85
N ARG A 111 -12.73 6.25 1.82
CA ARG A 111 -11.28 6.50 1.88
C ARG A 111 -10.48 5.56 1.02
N ILE A 112 -9.32 6.07 0.62
CA ILE A 112 -8.26 5.35 -0.08
C ILE A 112 -7.04 5.32 0.82
N TYR A 113 -6.38 4.17 0.86
CA TYR A 113 -5.16 3.97 1.62
C TYR A 113 -4.07 3.40 0.72
N PHE A 114 -2.88 3.99 0.81
CA PHE A 114 -1.66 3.45 0.23
C PHE A 114 -0.71 3.10 1.35
N ALA A 115 -0.27 1.86 1.40
CA ALA A 115 0.74 1.40 2.34
C ALA A 115 2.05 1.13 1.59
N ASN A 116 3.05 1.97 1.83
CA ASN A 116 4.38 1.84 1.27
C ASN A 116 5.29 1.18 2.29
N TYR A 117 5.66 -0.07 2.04
CA TYR A 117 6.65 -0.78 2.84
C TYR A 117 8.06 -0.46 2.33
N ASN A 118 8.87 0.15 3.16
CA ASN A 118 10.24 0.50 2.82
C ASN A 118 11.25 0.18 3.93
N ASN A 119 10.82 -0.54 4.95
CA ASN A 119 11.64 -0.94 6.10
C ASN A 119 12.30 0.26 6.80
N ARG A 120 11.61 1.39 6.87
CA ARG A 120 12.11 2.62 7.50
C ARG A 120 11.08 3.25 8.42
N TYR A 121 11.56 3.71 9.57
CA TYR A 121 10.80 4.62 10.43
C TYR A 121 11.01 6.04 9.92
N PHE A 122 9.96 6.65 9.39
CA PHE A 122 9.95 8.08 9.15
C PHE A 122 9.57 8.79 10.45
N PHE A 123 10.17 9.95 10.67
CA PHE A 123 9.92 10.78 11.85
C PHE A 123 10.20 10.08 13.19
N ALA A 124 11.08 9.08 13.20
CA ALA A 124 11.49 8.45 14.44
C ALA A 124 12.15 9.50 15.35
N ALA A 125 11.61 9.64 16.56
CA ALA A 125 12.24 10.49 17.55
C ALA A 125 13.58 9.90 17.99
N PRO A 126 14.60 10.74 18.26
CA PRO A 126 15.85 10.27 18.85
C PRO A 126 15.61 9.55 20.18
N LYS A 127 16.20 8.38 20.36
CA LYS A 127 15.98 7.53 21.55
C LYS A 127 16.89 7.87 22.73
N ASP A 128 18.02 8.53 22.46
CA ASP A 128 19.05 8.84 23.44
C ASP A 128 19.74 10.18 23.13
N LYS A 129 20.64 10.60 24.04
CA LYS A 129 21.39 11.87 23.92
C LYS A 129 22.29 11.92 22.69
N GLU A 130 22.85 10.80 22.27
CA GLU A 130 23.78 10.74 21.15
C GLU A 130 23.02 10.86 19.83
N SER A 131 21.95 10.10 19.65
CA SER A 131 21.05 10.22 18.51
C SER A 131 20.36 11.58 18.42
N LEU A 132 20.05 12.23 19.58
CA LEU A 132 19.52 13.59 19.60
C LEU A 132 20.55 14.61 19.12
N ARG A 133 21.83 14.44 19.48
CA ARG A 133 22.90 15.33 18.99
C ARG A 133 23.19 15.15 17.50
N ALA A 134 23.05 13.93 17.00
CA ALA A 134 23.21 13.60 15.60
C ALA A 134 21.97 13.94 14.74
N TRP A 135 20.81 14.10 15.39
CA TRP A 135 19.58 14.38 14.70
C TRP A 135 19.61 15.74 13.99
N ARG A 136 19.23 15.73 12.73
CA ARG A 136 19.21 16.91 11.88
C ARG A 136 17.80 17.16 11.35
N ILE A 137 17.34 18.38 11.46
CA ILE A 137 16.02 18.79 10.98
C ILE A 137 15.90 18.62 9.45
N GLU A 138 17.02 18.71 8.74
CA GLU A 138 17.09 18.52 7.30
C GLU A 138 16.66 17.10 6.89
N GLU A 139 16.98 16.07 7.68
CA GLU A 139 16.56 14.70 7.41
C GLU A 139 15.04 14.55 7.50
N THR A 140 14.43 15.18 8.50
CA THR A 140 12.98 15.23 8.65
C THR A 140 12.32 15.99 7.49
N ALA A 141 12.92 17.10 7.05
CA ALA A 141 12.44 17.87 5.90
C ALA A 141 12.50 17.06 4.60
N ILE A 142 13.57 16.27 4.40
CA ILE A 142 13.68 15.36 3.25
C ILE A 142 12.58 14.28 3.30
N GLN A 143 12.30 13.69 4.45
CA GLN A 143 11.25 12.70 4.62
C GLN A 143 9.86 13.28 4.32
N LEU A 144 9.56 14.49 4.80
CA LEU A 144 8.34 15.22 4.46
C LEU A 144 8.22 15.46 2.95
N LYS A 145 9.31 15.91 2.33
CA LYS A 145 9.36 16.14 0.88
C LYS A 145 8.99 14.87 0.09
N TYR A 146 9.53 13.71 0.47
CA TYR A 146 9.17 12.43 -0.16
C TYR A 146 7.69 12.08 0.03
N ALA A 147 7.13 12.32 1.23
CA ALA A 147 5.72 12.09 1.48
C ALA A 147 4.81 12.97 0.60
N PHE A 148 5.16 14.25 0.44
CA PHE A 148 4.43 15.16 -0.45
C PHE A 148 4.55 14.77 -1.92
N TYR A 149 5.73 14.37 -2.38
CA TYR A 149 5.89 13.90 -3.76
C TYR A 149 5.03 12.68 -4.03
N PHE A 150 5.03 11.70 -3.13
CA PHE A 150 4.19 10.52 -3.28
C PHE A 150 2.70 10.88 -3.32
N ALA A 151 2.25 11.75 -2.41
CA ALA A 151 0.87 12.21 -2.39
C ALA A 151 0.47 12.93 -3.70
N ASN A 152 1.38 13.73 -4.27
CA ASN A 152 1.15 14.40 -5.55
C ASN A 152 1.09 13.40 -6.70
N GLU A 153 2.00 12.43 -6.78
CA GLU A 153 1.96 11.36 -7.81
C GLU A 153 0.64 10.60 -7.77
N VAL A 154 0.17 10.24 -6.58
CA VAL A 154 -1.14 9.58 -6.39
C VAL A 154 -2.28 10.47 -6.87
N THR A 155 -2.27 11.74 -6.49
CA THR A 155 -3.29 12.71 -6.88
C THR A 155 -3.33 12.91 -8.40
N GLU A 156 -2.17 13.01 -9.04
CA GLU A 156 -2.07 13.11 -10.51
C GLU A 156 -2.60 11.85 -11.22
N MET A 157 -2.25 10.66 -10.71
CA MET A 157 -2.77 9.40 -11.23
C MET A 157 -4.31 9.37 -11.15
N ILE A 158 -4.85 9.81 -10.01
CA ILE A 158 -6.28 9.93 -9.77
C ILE A 158 -6.95 10.85 -10.80
N HIS A 159 -6.47 12.08 -10.94
CA HIS A 159 -7.05 13.05 -11.87
C HIS A 159 -6.96 12.61 -13.33
N LYS A 160 -5.87 11.98 -13.74
CA LYS A 160 -5.75 11.40 -15.07
C LYS A 160 -6.81 10.33 -15.32
N ASN A 161 -7.10 9.51 -14.31
CA ASN A 161 -8.13 8.47 -14.43
C ASN A 161 -9.55 9.06 -14.50
N GLU A 162 -9.84 10.15 -13.79
CA GLU A 162 -11.15 10.83 -13.86
C GLU A 162 -11.38 11.52 -15.22
N GLY A 163 -10.34 11.99 -15.90
CA GLY A 163 -10.43 12.65 -17.21
C GLY A 163 -10.79 11.72 -18.37
N PHE A 164 -10.78 10.40 -18.16
CA PHE A 164 -11.16 9.38 -19.15
C PHE A 164 -12.53 8.72 -18.86
N SER A 165 -13.32 9.27 -17.94
CA SER A 165 -14.61 8.70 -17.49
C SER A 165 -15.80 9.30 -18.21
#